data_cd62c4e0465c7131019a387b4556ec5f
#
_entry.id   cd62c4e0465c7131019a387b4556ec5f
#
_cell.length_a   1.000
_cell.length_b   1.000
_cell.length_c   1.000
_cell.angle_alpha   90.00
_cell.angle_beta   90.00
_cell.angle_gamma   90.00
#
_symmetry.space_group_name_H-M   'P 1'
#
loop_
_entity.id
_entity.type
_entity.pdbx_description
1 polymer ?
#
loop_
_entity_poly.entity_id
_entity_poly.type
_entity_poly.pdbx_seq_one_letter_code
_entity_poly.pdbx_strand_id
1 'polypeptide(L)'
;MIHMAMVKDVMFGKTMRKSYAKYEEILEIPNMLKIQKDSYQWFLDEGLREVFKDVGTITDFSGKLELSFLDYTMEDKPKYTIEECKERDTTYAKPIKVRIRLRNTETDEIKEQEIFMGDFPVMTNGGTFVINGAERVIISQIVRSPGMYYGHEVDKADQHTYTATVIPYRGAWLEYETDNANVFWVRIDKNRKLPITSLIRALGVSTDEQIKEMFGEDERILATLEKDPCKTKEDSLLEIYRRLRPGEPPTVETATAHLEGLLFDAHRYDVSKVGRYKFNKKMDIWSRLSGQEAAEPITDPITGEILVMPGDFISRAQAHELSAKGVNEAVIRIGDSKVKVFSNNMVDMAGFVDFDPKQYG
;
A
#
# COMPACT_ATOMS: atom_id res chain seq x y z
N MET A 1 55.05 30.87 -17.11
CA MET A 1 54.95 31.01 -15.65
C MET A 1 54.27 29.76 -15.09
N ILE A 2 55.07 28.91 -14.39
CA ILE A 2 54.52 27.72 -13.75
C ILE A 2 53.86 28.25 -12.45
N HIS A 3 52.55 28.24 -12.40
CA HIS A 3 51.84 28.51 -11.17
C HIS A 3 52.12 27.38 -10.18
N MET A 4 53.03 27.63 -9.22
CA MET A 4 53.21 26.74 -8.08
C MET A 4 51.87 26.64 -7.33
N ALA A 5 51.38 25.42 -7.16
CA ALA A 5 50.19 25.18 -6.36
C ALA A 5 50.45 25.69 -4.93
N MET A 6 49.65 26.63 -4.46
CA MET A 6 49.74 27.09 -3.07
C MET A 6 49.17 25.98 -2.17
N VAL A 7 50.08 25.40 -1.36
CA VAL A 7 49.71 24.42 -0.36
C VAL A 7 48.99 25.11 0.79
N LYS A 8 47.73 24.74 1.05
CA LYS A 8 46.90 25.26 2.15
C LYS A 8 46.72 24.18 3.22
N ASP A 9 46.79 24.56 4.47
CA ASP A 9 46.44 23.66 5.57
C ASP A 9 44.93 23.75 5.78
N VAL A 10 44.23 22.58 5.63
CA VAL A 10 42.78 22.47 5.73
C VAL A 10 42.43 21.42 6.80
N MET A 11 41.48 21.78 7.67
CA MET A 11 40.96 20.86 8.68
C MET A 11 39.97 19.89 8.04
N PHE A 12 40.29 18.60 8.07
CA PHE A 12 39.37 17.51 7.69
C PHE A 12 38.94 16.77 8.97
N GLY A 13 37.74 17.08 9.44
CA GLY A 13 37.27 16.58 10.70
C GLY A 13 38.15 17.02 11.86
N LYS A 14 38.86 16.09 12.54
CA LYS A 14 39.78 16.38 13.64
C LYS A 14 41.24 16.43 13.19
N THR A 15 41.56 16.26 11.93
CA THR A 15 42.93 16.11 11.42
C THR A 15 43.26 17.26 10.47
N MET A 16 44.40 17.92 10.72
CA MET A 16 44.97 18.90 9.80
C MET A 16 45.58 18.19 8.59
N ARG A 17 45.22 18.55 7.39
CA ARG A 17 45.75 17.99 6.13
C ARG A 17 46.21 19.12 5.21
N LYS A 18 47.18 18.82 4.36
CA LYS A 18 47.66 19.77 3.34
C LYS A 18 46.83 19.59 2.06
N SER A 19 46.17 20.65 1.63
CA SER A 19 45.46 20.69 0.36
C SER A 19 46.34 21.22 -0.75
N TYR A 20 46.43 20.48 -1.84
CA TYR A 20 47.11 20.85 -3.08
C TYR A 20 46.13 21.28 -4.16
N ALA A 21 44.88 21.55 -3.79
CA ALA A 21 43.82 21.93 -4.73
C ALA A 21 44.17 23.23 -5.44
N LYS A 22 44.11 23.22 -6.78
CA LYS A 22 44.37 24.37 -7.63
C LYS A 22 43.19 25.37 -7.64
N TYR A 23 42.00 24.87 -7.43
CA TYR A 23 40.77 25.63 -7.37
C TYR A 23 40.12 25.51 -6.00
N GLU A 24 39.40 26.52 -5.58
CA GLU A 24 38.56 26.42 -4.39
C GLU A 24 37.38 25.46 -4.65
N GLU A 25 36.98 24.72 -3.61
CA GLU A 25 35.79 23.87 -3.70
C GLU A 25 34.58 24.73 -3.95
N ILE A 26 33.92 24.52 -5.08
CA ILE A 26 32.65 25.20 -5.45
C ILE A 26 31.46 24.46 -4.83
N LEU A 27 31.58 23.13 -4.67
CA LEU A 27 30.59 22.28 -4.08
C LEU A 27 31.20 21.51 -2.92
N GLU A 28 30.46 21.41 -1.82
CA GLU A 28 30.87 20.58 -0.69
C GLU A 28 30.93 19.10 -1.10
N ILE A 29 31.89 18.37 -0.59
CA ILE A 29 31.98 16.92 -0.79
C ILE A 29 30.75 16.28 -0.14
N PRO A 30 29.95 15.51 -0.90
CA PRO A 30 28.75 14.90 -0.33
C PRO A 30 29.09 13.93 0.79
N ASN A 31 28.39 14.04 1.91
CA ASN A 31 28.55 13.10 3.01
C ASN A 31 27.90 11.77 2.63
N MET A 32 28.72 10.72 2.41
CA MET A 32 28.24 9.39 2.01
C MET A 32 27.32 8.71 3.06
N LEU A 33 27.37 9.17 4.31
CA LEU A 33 26.54 8.66 5.41
C LEU A 33 25.24 9.47 5.58
N LYS A 34 25.03 10.51 4.76
CA LYS A 34 23.91 11.43 4.93
C LYS A 34 22.57 10.70 4.87
N ILE A 35 22.40 9.80 3.90
CA ILE A 35 21.16 9.04 3.72
C ILE A 35 20.74 8.29 4.99
N GLN A 36 21.70 7.62 5.63
CA GLN A 36 21.45 6.83 6.85
C GLN A 36 21.17 7.74 8.04
N LYS A 37 21.95 8.82 8.19
CA LYS A 37 21.79 9.77 9.30
C LYS A 37 20.48 10.52 9.22
N ASP A 38 20.13 11.05 8.03
CA ASP A 38 18.89 11.77 7.81
C ASP A 38 17.67 10.86 8.01
N SER A 39 17.73 9.61 7.52
CA SER A 39 16.67 8.61 7.72
C SER A 39 16.47 8.27 9.21
N TYR A 40 17.58 8.13 9.97
CA TYR A 40 17.48 7.85 11.39
C TYR A 40 16.96 9.07 12.17
N GLN A 41 17.39 10.27 11.81
CA GLN A 41 16.90 11.49 12.42
C GLN A 41 15.39 11.68 12.16
N TRP A 42 14.96 11.51 10.91
CA TRP A 42 13.53 11.50 10.56
C TRP A 42 12.75 10.46 11.37
N PHE A 43 13.31 9.26 11.54
CA PHE A 43 12.67 8.22 12.32
C PHE A 43 12.48 8.64 13.80
N LEU A 44 13.46 9.32 14.39
CA LEU A 44 13.32 9.85 15.75
C LEU A 44 12.34 11.03 15.83
N ASP A 45 12.36 11.93 14.85
CA ASP A 45 11.53 13.15 14.91
C ASP A 45 10.06 12.88 14.57
N GLU A 46 9.81 12.04 13.57
CA GLU A 46 8.48 11.81 12.98
C GLU A 46 8.06 10.33 13.01
N GLY A 47 8.94 9.43 12.58
CA GLY A 47 8.60 8.04 12.33
C GLY A 47 8.11 7.28 13.56
N LEU A 48 8.69 7.50 14.73
CA LEU A 48 8.19 6.91 15.99
C LEU A 48 6.78 7.40 16.34
N ARG A 49 6.49 8.69 16.08
CA ARG A 49 5.14 9.24 16.32
C ARG A 49 4.12 8.65 15.36
N GLU A 50 4.52 8.42 14.10
CA GLU A 50 3.65 7.72 13.14
C GLU A 50 3.36 6.30 13.58
N VAL A 51 4.35 5.56 14.10
CA VAL A 51 4.14 4.20 14.63
C VAL A 51 3.14 4.20 15.79
N PHE A 52 3.28 5.13 16.75
CA PHE A 52 2.31 5.22 17.86
C PHE A 52 0.90 5.63 17.40
N LYS A 53 0.80 6.46 16.38
CA LYS A 53 -0.48 6.80 15.74
C LYS A 53 -1.11 5.58 15.05
N ASP A 54 -0.31 4.79 14.34
CA ASP A 54 -0.75 3.59 13.63
C ASP A 54 -1.25 2.50 14.58
N VAL A 55 -0.62 2.34 15.75
CA VAL A 55 -1.12 1.45 16.79
C VAL A 55 -2.49 1.91 17.29
N GLY A 56 -2.72 3.24 17.27
CA GLY A 56 -3.99 3.83 17.65
C GLY A 56 -4.35 3.64 19.13
N THR A 57 -5.64 3.65 19.40
CA THR A 57 -6.18 3.41 20.74
C THR A 57 -6.45 1.91 20.91
N ILE A 58 -5.88 1.32 21.95
CA ILE A 58 -6.12 -0.07 22.33
C ILE A 58 -7.30 -0.10 23.28
N THR A 59 -8.37 -0.79 22.89
CA THR A 59 -9.56 -0.98 23.71
C THR A 59 -9.58 -2.38 24.31
N ASP A 60 -10.12 -2.52 25.52
CA ASP A 60 -10.36 -3.82 26.12
C ASP A 60 -11.54 -4.52 25.41
N PHE A 61 -11.71 -5.82 25.70
CA PHE A 61 -12.79 -6.63 25.11
C PHE A 61 -14.20 -6.09 25.43
N SER A 62 -14.37 -5.42 26.56
CA SER A 62 -15.65 -4.83 26.98
C SER A 62 -15.88 -3.41 26.44
N GLY A 63 -14.89 -2.79 25.80
CA GLY A 63 -14.93 -1.41 25.31
C GLY A 63 -14.94 -0.36 26.42
N LYS A 64 -14.64 -0.75 27.66
CA LYS A 64 -14.72 0.13 28.83
C LYS A 64 -13.41 0.88 29.10
N LEU A 65 -12.30 0.31 28.70
CA LEU A 65 -10.97 0.90 28.90
C LEU A 65 -10.32 1.19 27.56
N GLU A 66 -9.83 2.40 27.43
CA GLU A 66 -9.12 2.88 26.24
C GLU A 66 -7.71 3.31 26.63
N LEU A 67 -6.69 2.68 26.03
CA LEU A 67 -5.29 3.03 26.19
C LEU A 67 -4.80 3.74 24.93
N SER A 68 -4.33 4.98 25.06
CA SER A 68 -3.81 5.78 23.96
C SER A 68 -2.37 6.20 24.20
N PHE A 69 -1.56 6.18 23.16
CA PHE A 69 -0.19 6.71 23.17
C PHE A 69 -0.21 8.18 22.78
N LEU A 70 0.37 9.05 23.63
CA LEU A 70 0.35 10.50 23.40
C LEU A 70 1.62 11.01 22.76
N ASP A 71 2.76 10.76 23.40
CA ASP A 71 4.08 11.19 22.96
C ASP A 71 5.15 10.32 23.61
N TYR A 72 6.39 10.47 23.15
CA TYR A 72 7.52 9.77 23.76
C TYR A 72 8.65 10.74 24.09
N THR A 73 9.46 10.34 25.06
CA THR A 73 10.68 11.01 25.47
C THR A 73 11.84 10.02 25.47
N MET A 74 13.00 10.47 25.02
CA MET A 74 14.22 9.68 25.03
C MET A 74 15.25 10.39 25.88
N GLU A 75 15.95 9.68 26.76
CA GLU A 75 17.00 10.27 27.58
C GLU A 75 18.18 10.76 26.75
N ASP A 76 18.79 11.88 27.16
CA ASP A 76 19.87 12.49 26.39
C ASP A 76 21.14 11.64 26.36
N LYS A 77 21.42 10.91 27.44
CA LYS A 77 22.65 10.14 27.58
C LYS A 77 22.38 8.64 27.51
N PRO A 78 23.14 7.91 26.70
CA PRO A 78 23.12 6.44 26.72
C PRO A 78 23.74 5.94 28.03
N LYS A 79 23.35 4.73 28.44
CA LYS A 79 23.78 4.10 29.68
C LYS A 79 25.30 3.80 29.67
N TYR A 80 25.85 3.41 28.53
CA TYR A 80 27.25 3.06 28.32
C TYR A 80 27.82 3.81 27.12
N THR A 81 29.13 4.02 27.09
CA THR A 81 29.84 4.52 25.91
C THR A 81 29.92 3.45 24.83
N ILE A 82 30.28 3.84 23.61
CA ILE A 82 30.44 2.91 22.48
C ILE A 82 31.48 1.86 22.76
N GLU A 83 32.60 2.26 23.35
CA GLU A 83 33.71 1.38 23.70
C GLU A 83 33.29 0.38 24.80
N GLU A 84 32.66 0.86 25.87
CA GLU A 84 32.10 -0.01 26.91
C GLU A 84 31.06 -1.00 26.38
N CYS A 85 30.24 -0.59 25.42
CA CYS A 85 29.28 -1.49 24.79
C CYS A 85 29.97 -2.62 24.02
N LYS A 86 31.07 -2.32 23.33
CA LYS A 86 31.88 -3.32 22.62
C LYS A 86 32.61 -4.28 23.57
N GLU A 87 33.10 -3.78 24.68
CA GLU A 87 33.80 -4.61 25.68
C GLU A 87 32.87 -5.51 26.48
N ARG A 88 31.65 -5.04 26.73
CA ARG A 88 30.62 -5.75 27.55
C ARG A 88 29.62 -6.54 26.76
N ASP A 89 29.75 -6.63 25.42
CA ASP A 89 28.81 -7.26 24.53
C ASP A 89 27.35 -6.74 24.71
N THR A 90 27.23 -5.44 24.96
CA THR A 90 25.92 -4.78 25.15
C THR A 90 25.52 -3.91 23.96
N THR A 91 24.28 -3.47 23.97
CA THR A 91 23.75 -2.60 22.91
C THR A 91 23.88 -1.14 23.31
N TYR A 92 24.40 -0.31 22.38
CA TYR A 92 24.44 1.14 22.53
C TYR A 92 23.04 1.70 22.35
N ALA A 93 22.36 1.99 23.45
CA ALA A 93 20.93 2.33 23.48
C ALA A 93 20.63 3.44 24.49
N LYS A 94 19.50 4.10 24.29
CA LYS A 94 18.88 5.05 25.21
C LYS A 94 17.51 4.55 25.64
N PRO A 95 17.12 4.76 26.91
CA PRO A 95 15.79 4.40 27.36
C PRO A 95 14.73 5.30 26.72
N ILE A 96 13.66 4.67 26.22
CA ILE A 96 12.47 5.36 25.75
C ILE A 96 11.39 5.27 26.83
N LYS A 97 10.81 6.42 27.14
CA LYS A 97 9.62 6.56 27.97
C LYS A 97 8.48 7.05 27.10
N VAL A 98 7.32 6.49 27.29
CA VAL A 98 6.11 6.83 26.52
C VAL A 98 5.05 7.34 27.48
N ARG A 99 4.46 8.48 27.12
CA ARG A 99 3.31 9.02 27.84
C ARG A 99 2.06 8.35 27.32
N ILE A 100 1.39 7.64 28.19
CA ILE A 100 0.15 6.95 27.90
C ILE A 100 -1.01 7.62 28.62
N ARG A 101 -2.20 7.49 28.02
CA ARG A 101 -3.48 7.89 28.61
C ARG A 101 -4.37 6.66 28.69
N LEU A 102 -4.83 6.37 29.88
CA LEU A 102 -5.86 5.38 30.14
C LEU A 102 -7.16 6.10 30.46
N ARG A 103 -8.20 5.87 29.65
CA ARG A 103 -9.54 6.40 29.86
C ARG A 103 -10.49 5.26 30.21
N ASN A 104 -11.27 5.45 31.24
CA ASN A 104 -12.43 4.61 31.56
C ASN A 104 -13.67 5.28 30.94
N THR A 105 -14.32 4.63 30.00
CA THR A 105 -15.48 5.18 29.27
C THR A 105 -16.77 5.21 30.12
N GLU A 106 -16.86 4.40 31.20
CA GLU A 106 -18.02 4.40 32.09
C GLU A 106 -17.97 5.52 33.13
N THR A 107 -16.76 5.81 33.65
CA THR A 107 -16.58 6.80 34.71
C THR A 107 -16.02 8.12 34.21
N ASP A 108 -15.64 8.21 32.91
CA ASP A 108 -14.85 9.30 32.27
C ASP A 108 -13.55 9.65 33.04
N GLU A 109 -13.07 8.72 33.87
CA GLU A 109 -11.79 8.91 34.56
C GLU A 109 -10.63 8.78 33.58
N ILE A 110 -9.74 9.78 33.58
CA ILE A 110 -8.54 9.81 32.75
C ILE A 110 -7.32 9.75 33.66
N LYS A 111 -6.41 8.81 33.36
CA LYS A 111 -5.10 8.69 34.01
C LYS A 111 -4.02 8.82 32.97
N GLU A 112 -3.09 9.75 33.17
CA GLU A 112 -1.91 9.90 32.33
C GLU A 112 -0.67 9.53 33.13
N GLN A 113 0.20 8.74 32.53
CA GLN A 113 1.45 8.33 33.15
C GLN A 113 2.52 8.15 32.10
N GLU A 114 3.76 8.46 32.46
CA GLU A 114 4.93 8.13 31.66
C GLU A 114 5.45 6.75 32.09
N ILE A 115 5.58 5.84 31.12
CA ILE A 115 6.06 4.48 31.34
C ILE A 115 7.36 4.23 30.59
N PHE A 116 8.24 3.44 31.18
CA PHE A 116 9.41 2.92 30.49
C PHE A 116 8.99 1.85 29.48
N MET A 117 9.31 2.07 28.19
CA MET A 117 8.95 1.14 27.12
C MET A 117 10.07 0.16 26.82
N GLY A 118 11.32 0.61 26.94
CA GLY A 118 12.50 -0.20 26.68
C GLY A 118 13.71 0.65 26.29
N ASP A 119 14.82 -0.04 26.02
CA ASP A 119 16.05 0.58 25.54
C ASP A 119 16.06 0.55 24.01
N PHE A 120 16.22 1.72 23.39
CA PHE A 120 16.20 1.86 21.94
C PHE A 120 17.63 2.07 21.39
N PRO A 121 18.07 1.29 20.38
CA PRO A 121 19.41 1.42 19.81
C PRO A 121 19.63 2.81 19.19
N VAL A 122 20.77 3.42 19.49
CA VAL A 122 21.14 4.73 18.99
C VAL A 122 22.24 4.63 17.94
N MET A 123 22.10 5.42 16.88
CA MET A 123 23.10 5.51 15.82
C MET A 123 24.35 6.22 16.32
N THR A 124 25.50 5.67 15.99
CA THR A 124 26.80 6.31 16.25
C THR A 124 27.06 7.45 15.27
N ASN A 125 28.06 8.28 15.54
CA ASN A 125 28.50 9.32 14.62
C ASN A 125 28.95 8.78 13.25
N GLY A 126 29.39 7.51 13.20
CA GLY A 126 29.76 6.81 11.97
C GLY A 126 28.59 6.25 11.17
N GLY A 127 27.34 6.46 11.61
CA GLY A 127 26.15 5.90 10.93
C GLY A 127 25.93 4.41 11.19
N THR A 128 26.53 3.87 12.23
CA THR A 128 26.45 2.46 12.63
C THR A 128 25.63 2.29 13.91
N PHE A 129 25.24 1.05 14.20
CA PHE A 129 24.64 0.65 15.47
C PHE A 129 25.52 -0.38 16.14
N VAL A 130 25.69 -0.27 17.46
CA VAL A 130 26.38 -1.30 18.25
C VAL A 130 25.29 -2.13 18.93
N ILE A 131 25.15 -3.39 18.50
CA ILE A 131 24.16 -4.33 19.02
C ILE A 131 24.88 -5.56 19.53
N ASN A 132 24.73 -5.85 20.82
CA ASN A 132 25.42 -6.94 21.50
C ASN A 132 26.91 -6.91 21.22
N GLY A 133 27.55 -5.74 21.38
CA GLY A 133 28.98 -5.52 21.15
C GLY A 133 29.43 -5.45 19.70
N ALA A 134 28.60 -5.90 18.73
CA ALA A 134 28.93 -5.91 17.32
C ALA A 134 28.46 -4.61 16.63
N GLU A 135 29.34 -3.98 15.88
CA GLU A 135 29.03 -2.81 15.08
C GLU A 135 28.34 -3.24 13.78
N ARG A 136 27.14 -2.71 13.54
CA ARG A 136 26.28 -3.09 12.41
C ARG A 136 25.80 -1.85 11.66
N VAL A 137 25.51 -2.02 10.38
CA VAL A 137 24.95 -0.99 9.51
C VAL A 137 23.61 -1.46 8.97
N ILE A 138 22.62 -0.57 8.98
CA ILE A 138 21.35 -0.81 8.29
C ILE A 138 21.52 -0.40 6.84
N ILE A 139 21.38 -1.36 5.93
CA ILE A 139 21.50 -1.13 4.50
C ILE A 139 20.13 -0.71 3.98
N SER A 140 20.08 0.44 3.28
CA SER A 140 18.87 0.88 2.60
C SER A 140 18.48 -0.11 1.50
N GLN A 141 17.20 -0.51 1.47
CA GLN A 141 16.70 -1.44 0.47
C GLN A 141 15.68 -0.75 -0.43
N ILE A 142 15.83 -0.96 -1.74
CA ILE A 142 14.88 -0.49 -2.73
C ILE A 142 13.82 -1.57 -2.91
N VAL A 143 12.58 -1.22 -2.63
CA VAL A 143 11.40 -2.08 -2.81
C VAL A 143 10.48 -1.51 -3.87
N ARG A 144 9.64 -2.35 -4.46
CA ARG A 144 8.55 -1.85 -5.32
C ARG A 144 7.63 -0.97 -4.50
N SER A 145 7.29 0.21 -5.03
CA SER A 145 6.32 1.07 -4.36
C SER A 145 4.93 0.44 -4.37
N PRO A 146 4.09 0.76 -3.39
CA PRO A 146 2.69 0.37 -3.43
C PRO A 146 2.04 0.82 -4.74
N GLY A 147 1.10 0.02 -5.25
CA GLY A 147 0.40 0.34 -6.49
C GLY A 147 0.00 -0.92 -7.25
N MET A 148 -0.44 -0.74 -8.48
CA MET A 148 -0.83 -1.81 -9.38
C MET A 148 0.16 -1.97 -10.53
N TYR A 149 0.53 -3.20 -10.82
CA TYR A 149 1.50 -3.56 -11.84
C TYR A 149 0.85 -4.54 -12.82
N TYR A 150 1.00 -4.27 -14.10
CA TYR A 150 0.51 -5.14 -15.17
C TYR A 150 1.68 -5.79 -15.89
N GLY A 151 1.52 -7.05 -16.23
CA GLY A 151 2.43 -7.79 -17.07
C GLY A 151 1.69 -8.44 -18.23
N HIS A 152 2.38 -8.63 -19.32
CA HIS A 152 1.91 -9.32 -20.51
C HIS A 152 3.05 -10.19 -21.04
N GLU A 153 2.78 -11.47 -21.21
CA GLU A 153 3.73 -12.43 -21.75
C GLU A 153 3.10 -13.14 -22.94
N VAL A 154 3.90 -13.45 -23.92
CA VAL A 154 3.50 -14.22 -25.11
C VAL A 154 4.29 -15.53 -25.09
N ASP A 155 3.58 -16.64 -25.06
CA ASP A 155 4.20 -17.96 -25.11
C ASP A 155 4.69 -18.31 -26.53
N LYS A 156 5.51 -19.34 -26.65
CA LYS A 156 6.02 -19.85 -27.95
C LYS A 156 4.91 -20.26 -28.93
N ALA A 157 3.71 -20.53 -28.42
CA ALA A 157 2.51 -20.82 -29.19
C ALA A 157 1.67 -19.59 -29.56
N ASP A 158 2.26 -18.37 -29.42
CA ASP A 158 1.58 -17.09 -29.65
C ASP A 158 0.35 -16.86 -28.74
N GLN A 159 0.31 -17.54 -27.58
CA GLN A 159 -0.72 -17.32 -26.58
C GLN A 159 -0.34 -16.16 -25.66
N HIS A 160 -1.29 -15.25 -25.50
CA HIS A 160 -1.15 -14.06 -24.67
C HIS A 160 -1.65 -14.34 -23.26
N THR A 161 -0.75 -14.24 -22.27
CA THR A 161 -1.09 -14.31 -20.86
C THR A 161 -0.92 -12.94 -20.22
N TYR A 162 -1.83 -12.60 -19.33
CA TYR A 162 -1.86 -11.30 -18.66
C TYR A 162 -1.74 -11.51 -17.17
N THR A 163 -0.96 -10.66 -16.52
CA THR A 163 -0.82 -10.65 -15.08
C THR A 163 -1.11 -9.26 -14.54
N ALA A 164 -1.68 -9.20 -13.35
CA ALA A 164 -1.85 -7.95 -12.63
C ALA A 164 -1.54 -8.19 -11.15
N THR A 165 -0.72 -7.33 -10.56
CA THR A 165 -0.33 -7.46 -9.15
C THR A 165 -0.68 -6.19 -8.40
N VAL A 166 -1.46 -6.34 -7.35
CA VAL A 166 -1.78 -5.27 -6.39
C VAL A 166 -0.81 -5.39 -5.22
N ILE A 167 0.03 -4.38 -5.05
CA ILE A 167 1.01 -4.30 -3.96
C ILE A 167 0.55 -3.20 -3.00
N PRO A 168 0.11 -3.53 -1.78
CA PRO A 168 -0.15 -2.55 -0.74
C PRO A 168 1.17 -2.06 -0.10
N TYR A 169 1.10 -0.98 0.66
CA TYR A 169 2.19 -0.58 1.54
C TYR A 169 2.35 -1.56 2.71
N ARG A 170 1.22 -1.98 3.28
CA ARG A 170 1.12 -3.01 4.32
C ARG A 170 -0.04 -3.93 3.99
N GLY A 171 0.16 -5.24 4.12
CA GLY A 171 -0.90 -6.22 3.94
C GLY A 171 -0.64 -7.25 2.84
N ALA A 172 -1.66 -8.04 2.54
CA ALA A 172 -1.61 -9.13 1.58
C ALA A 172 -1.52 -8.63 0.14
N TRP A 173 -0.67 -9.27 -0.66
CA TRP A 173 -0.62 -9.03 -2.09
C TRP A 173 -1.77 -9.77 -2.78
N LEU A 174 -2.32 -9.15 -3.82
CA LEU A 174 -3.26 -9.78 -4.73
C LEU A 174 -2.60 -9.92 -6.10
N GLU A 175 -2.43 -11.15 -6.55
CA GLU A 175 -1.83 -11.45 -7.84
C GLU A 175 -2.90 -12.08 -8.74
N TYR A 176 -3.15 -11.45 -9.87
CA TYR A 176 -4.10 -11.92 -10.88
C TYR A 176 -3.34 -12.46 -12.08
N GLU A 177 -3.77 -13.57 -12.62
CA GLU A 177 -3.16 -14.18 -13.80
C GLU A 177 -4.22 -14.79 -14.71
N THR A 178 -3.99 -14.76 -16.02
CA THR A 178 -4.73 -15.58 -16.99
C THR A 178 -3.90 -16.81 -17.32
N ASP A 179 -4.55 -17.95 -17.48
CA ASP A 179 -3.90 -19.15 -17.97
C ASP A 179 -4.14 -19.39 -19.48
N ASN A 180 -3.53 -20.42 -20.02
CA ASN A 180 -3.68 -20.80 -21.42
C ASN A 180 -5.09 -21.28 -21.79
N ALA A 181 -5.93 -21.54 -20.82
CA ALA A 181 -7.36 -21.89 -21.01
C ALA A 181 -8.27 -20.67 -20.88
N ASN A 182 -7.73 -19.46 -20.94
CA ASN A 182 -8.46 -18.21 -20.78
C ASN A 182 -9.20 -18.06 -19.43
N VAL A 183 -8.76 -18.76 -18.39
CA VAL A 183 -9.33 -18.65 -17.05
C VAL A 183 -8.60 -17.60 -16.24
N PHE A 184 -9.36 -16.73 -15.56
CA PHE A 184 -8.83 -15.76 -14.62
C PHE A 184 -8.62 -16.38 -13.24
N TRP A 185 -7.40 -16.29 -12.76
CA TRP A 185 -7.01 -16.77 -11.44
C TRP A 185 -6.60 -15.62 -10.54
N VAL A 186 -6.83 -15.78 -9.25
CA VAL A 186 -6.31 -14.86 -8.23
C VAL A 186 -5.53 -15.66 -7.18
N ARG A 187 -4.47 -15.05 -6.71
CA ARG A 187 -3.62 -15.53 -5.62
C ARG A 187 -3.64 -14.49 -4.51
N ILE A 188 -3.98 -14.90 -3.30
CA ILE A 188 -4.02 -14.03 -2.12
C ILE A 188 -2.83 -14.40 -1.25
N ASP A 189 -1.92 -13.44 -1.03
CA ASP A 189 -0.76 -13.56 -0.15
C ASP A 189 0.08 -14.84 -0.38
N LYS A 190 0.52 -15.08 -1.63
CA LYS A 190 1.37 -16.23 -2.04
C LYS A 190 0.73 -17.62 -1.87
N ASN A 191 -0.54 -17.72 -1.53
CA ASN A 191 -1.26 -18.96 -1.41
C ASN A 191 -1.59 -19.58 -2.77
N ARG A 192 -2.22 -20.77 -2.77
CA ARG A 192 -2.65 -21.42 -4.01
C ARG A 192 -3.69 -20.59 -4.74
N LYS A 193 -3.59 -20.52 -6.05
CA LYS A 193 -4.53 -19.79 -6.91
C LYS A 193 -5.95 -20.36 -6.82
N LEU A 194 -6.91 -19.49 -6.95
CA LEU A 194 -8.35 -19.79 -7.03
C LEU A 194 -8.97 -19.00 -8.17
N PRO A 195 -10.11 -19.43 -8.75
CA PRO A 195 -10.81 -18.65 -9.76
C PRO A 195 -11.17 -17.24 -9.23
N ILE A 196 -11.00 -16.22 -10.05
CA ILE A 196 -11.30 -14.84 -9.61
C ILE A 196 -12.77 -14.67 -9.22
N THR A 197 -13.67 -15.41 -9.84
CA THR A 197 -15.10 -15.41 -9.55
C THR A 197 -15.42 -15.82 -8.11
N SER A 198 -14.63 -16.72 -7.52
CA SER A 198 -14.74 -17.04 -6.10
C SER A 198 -14.44 -15.82 -5.21
N LEU A 199 -13.44 -15.02 -5.55
CA LEU A 199 -13.15 -13.77 -4.81
C LEU A 199 -14.28 -12.74 -5.01
N ILE A 200 -14.75 -12.58 -6.24
CA ILE A 200 -15.85 -11.66 -6.59
C ILE A 200 -17.11 -12.01 -5.80
N ARG A 201 -17.47 -13.30 -5.70
CA ARG A 201 -18.61 -13.75 -4.90
C ARG A 201 -18.43 -13.46 -3.41
N ALA A 202 -17.25 -13.73 -2.87
CA ALA A 202 -16.95 -13.45 -1.47
C ALA A 202 -17.07 -11.95 -1.14
N LEU A 203 -16.76 -11.06 -2.10
CA LEU A 203 -16.90 -9.61 -1.98
C LEU A 203 -18.32 -9.09 -2.15
N GLY A 204 -19.30 -9.95 -2.52
CA GLY A 204 -20.71 -9.58 -2.52
C GLY A 204 -21.46 -9.76 -3.85
N VAL A 205 -20.79 -9.97 -4.98
CA VAL A 205 -21.43 -10.27 -6.27
C VAL A 205 -21.63 -11.78 -6.37
N SER A 206 -22.77 -12.28 -5.86
CA SER A 206 -22.92 -13.68 -5.49
C SER A 206 -23.30 -14.61 -6.64
N THR A 207 -24.13 -14.15 -7.59
CA THR A 207 -24.67 -15.02 -8.64
C THR A 207 -23.92 -14.92 -9.96
N ASP A 208 -24.05 -15.96 -10.81
CA ASP A 208 -23.44 -15.99 -12.14
C ASP A 208 -24.00 -14.87 -13.03
N GLU A 209 -25.32 -14.57 -12.89
CA GLU A 209 -25.99 -13.52 -13.61
C GLU A 209 -25.47 -12.14 -13.24
N GLN A 210 -25.29 -11.86 -11.94
CA GLN A 210 -24.71 -10.61 -11.46
C GLN A 210 -23.26 -10.40 -11.96
N ILE A 211 -22.48 -11.46 -12.01
CA ILE A 211 -21.10 -11.40 -12.54
C ILE A 211 -21.13 -11.08 -14.04
N LYS A 212 -22.02 -11.73 -14.80
CA LYS A 212 -22.17 -11.46 -16.24
C LYS A 212 -22.70 -10.06 -16.51
N GLU A 213 -23.65 -9.59 -15.72
CA GLU A 213 -24.19 -8.22 -15.84
C GLU A 213 -23.08 -7.17 -15.57
N MET A 214 -22.24 -7.42 -14.55
CA MET A 214 -21.18 -6.49 -14.17
C MET A 214 -20.02 -6.47 -15.17
N PHE A 215 -19.52 -7.65 -15.58
CA PHE A 215 -18.29 -7.75 -16.39
C PHE A 215 -18.54 -8.05 -17.86
N GLY A 216 -19.77 -8.33 -18.25
CA GLY A 216 -20.14 -8.76 -19.60
C GLY A 216 -19.97 -10.28 -19.80
N GLU A 217 -20.43 -10.76 -20.94
CA GLU A 217 -20.31 -12.17 -21.36
C GLU A 217 -19.04 -12.41 -22.17
N ASP A 218 -17.88 -12.01 -21.62
CA ASP A 218 -16.57 -12.30 -22.21
C ASP A 218 -16.25 -13.80 -22.07
N GLU A 219 -15.64 -14.38 -23.10
CA GLU A 219 -15.27 -15.79 -23.17
C GLU A 219 -14.44 -16.24 -21.95
N ARG A 220 -13.58 -15.35 -21.45
CA ARG A 220 -12.72 -15.59 -20.29
C ARG A 220 -13.51 -15.64 -18.98
N ILE A 221 -14.51 -14.77 -18.86
CA ILE A 221 -15.42 -14.77 -17.71
C ILE A 221 -16.24 -16.06 -17.69
N LEU A 222 -16.77 -16.48 -18.84
CA LEU A 222 -17.55 -17.73 -18.96
C LEU A 222 -16.67 -18.94 -18.62
N ALA A 223 -15.47 -19.04 -19.18
CA ALA A 223 -14.50 -20.10 -18.88
C ALA A 223 -14.11 -20.13 -17.37
N THR A 224 -14.03 -18.96 -16.75
CA THR A 224 -13.73 -18.86 -15.32
C THR A 224 -14.89 -19.34 -14.46
N LEU A 225 -16.14 -18.97 -14.82
CA LEU A 225 -17.36 -19.44 -14.14
C LEU A 225 -17.56 -20.96 -14.22
N GLU A 226 -17.15 -21.59 -15.33
CA GLU A 226 -17.15 -23.06 -15.47
C GLU A 226 -16.15 -23.75 -14.54
N LYS A 227 -15.01 -23.10 -14.28
CA LYS A 227 -13.97 -23.61 -13.39
C LYS A 227 -14.21 -23.32 -11.92
N ASP A 228 -15.15 -22.40 -11.61
CA ASP A 228 -15.45 -22.03 -10.23
C ASP A 228 -16.28 -23.09 -9.53
N PRO A 229 -15.76 -23.74 -8.47
CA PRO A 229 -16.52 -24.72 -7.69
C PRO A 229 -17.60 -24.09 -6.81
N CYS A 230 -17.52 -22.78 -6.57
CA CYS A 230 -18.40 -22.05 -5.65
C CYS A 230 -19.61 -21.49 -6.42
N LYS A 231 -20.80 -21.52 -5.78
CA LYS A 231 -22.03 -20.96 -6.37
C LYS A 231 -22.65 -19.87 -5.51
N THR A 232 -22.29 -19.82 -4.24
CA THR A 232 -22.80 -18.83 -3.28
C THR A 232 -21.67 -18.02 -2.67
N LYS A 233 -22.00 -16.91 -1.99
CA LYS A 233 -21.07 -16.11 -1.23
C LYS A 233 -20.42 -16.93 -0.10
N GLU A 234 -21.24 -17.71 0.60
CA GLU A 234 -20.81 -18.53 1.73
C GLU A 234 -19.82 -19.61 1.28
N ASP A 235 -20.09 -20.32 0.18
CA ASP A 235 -19.18 -21.32 -0.39
C ASP A 235 -17.84 -20.70 -0.73
N SER A 236 -17.87 -19.52 -1.32
CA SER A 236 -16.66 -18.78 -1.72
C SER A 236 -15.82 -18.34 -0.53
N LEU A 237 -16.44 -17.84 0.54
CA LEU A 237 -15.77 -17.48 1.78
C LEU A 237 -15.10 -18.69 2.43
N LEU A 238 -15.81 -19.82 2.48
CA LEU A 238 -15.27 -21.09 3.03
C LEU A 238 -14.10 -21.63 2.19
N GLU A 239 -14.20 -21.56 0.86
CA GLU A 239 -13.12 -22.01 -0.03
C GLU A 239 -11.88 -21.13 0.09
N ILE A 240 -12.04 -19.80 0.14
CA ILE A 240 -10.93 -18.87 0.38
C ILE A 240 -10.28 -19.16 1.73
N TYR A 241 -11.06 -19.32 2.80
CA TYR A 241 -10.54 -19.63 4.13
C TYR A 241 -9.73 -20.94 4.17
N ARG A 242 -10.25 -22.01 3.56
CA ARG A 242 -9.53 -23.30 3.46
C ARG A 242 -8.16 -23.16 2.78
N ARG A 243 -8.07 -22.24 1.81
CA ARG A 243 -6.79 -22.00 1.11
C ARG A 243 -5.82 -21.15 1.90
N LEU A 244 -6.33 -20.18 2.65
CA LEU A 244 -5.53 -19.31 3.49
C LEU A 244 -5.09 -20.00 4.78
N ARG A 245 -5.96 -20.84 5.38
CA ARG A 245 -5.76 -21.54 6.65
C ARG A 245 -6.00 -23.03 6.52
N PRO A 246 -5.12 -23.79 5.83
CA PRO A 246 -5.28 -25.23 5.71
C PRO A 246 -5.17 -25.91 7.09
N GLY A 247 -6.16 -26.74 7.41
CA GLY A 247 -6.20 -27.51 8.66
C GLY A 247 -7.15 -26.96 9.74
N GLU A 248 -7.68 -25.77 9.59
CA GLU A 248 -8.72 -25.23 10.48
C GLU A 248 -10.12 -25.49 9.89
N PRO A 249 -11.12 -25.97 10.70
CA PRO A 249 -12.48 -26.13 10.22
C PRO A 249 -13.11 -24.74 9.97
N PRO A 250 -13.52 -24.44 8.72
CA PRO A 250 -14.07 -23.13 8.41
C PRO A 250 -15.53 -23.00 8.86
N THR A 251 -15.87 -21.85 9.45
CA THR A 251 -17.25 -21.38 9.57
C THR A 251 -17.42 -20.11 8.74
N VAL A 252 -18.64 -19.78 8.33
CA VAL A 252 -18.91 -18.59 7.54
C VAL A 252 -18.48 -17.32 8.29
N GLU A 253 -18.73 -17.27 9.59
CA GLU A 253 -18.38 -16.13 10.44
C GLU A 253 -16.86 -15.94 10.52
N THR A 254 -16.11 -17.01 10.80
CA THR A 254 -14.64 -16.94 10.88
C THR A 254 -14.01 -16.61 9.53
N ALA A 255 -14.58 -17.13 8.43
CA ALA A 255 -14.11 -16.85 7.09
C ALA A 255 -14.35 -15.38 6.69
N THR A 256 -15.53 -14.84 7.02
CA THR A 256 -15.86 -13.43 6.79
C THR A 256 -14.94 -12.52 7.59
N ALA A 257 -14.83 -12.73 8.90
CA ALA A 257 -13.96 -11.92 9.76
C ALA A 257 -12.49 -11.99 9.32
N HIS A 258 -12.05 -13.16 8.82
CA HIS A 258 -10.68 -13.30 8.33
C HIS A 258 -10.43 -12.52 7.03
N LEU A 259 -11.36 -12.59 6.07
CA LEU A 259 -11.26 -11.86 4.80
C LEU A 259 -11.34 -10.35 5.03
N GLU A 260 -12.26 -9.91 5.88
CA GLU A 260 -12.41 -8.50 6.27
C GLU A 260 -11.14 -7.99 6.98
N GLY A 261 -10.61 -8.74 7.93
CA GLY A 261 -9.35 -8.40 8.60
C GLY A 261 -8.13 -8.40 7.68
N LEU A 262 -8.15 -9.19 6.59
CA LEU A 262 -7.04 -9.28 5.66
C LEU A 262 -7.00 -8.11 4.66
N LEU A 263 -8.16 -7.64 4.18
CA LEU A 263 -8.26 -6.68 3.08
C LEU A 263 -8.86 -5.31 3.47
N PHE A 264 -9.65 -5.26 4.55
CA PHE A 264 -10.43 -4.07 4.91
C PHE A 264 -10.10 -3.50 6.30
N ASP A 265 -9.30 -4.18 7.10
CA ASP A 265 -8.83 -3.65 8.38
C ASP A 265 -7.71 -2.63 8.15
N ALA A 266 -7.93 -1.37 8.52
CA ALA A 266 -6.98 -0.28 8.35
C ALA A 266 -5.65 -0.52 9.10
N HIS A 267 -5.64 -1.32 10.18
CA HIS A 267 -4.42 -1.67 10.90
C HIS A 267 -3.59 -2.75 10.19
N ARG A 268 -4.22 -3.56 9.34
CA ARG A 268 -3.58 -4.70 8.64
C ARG A 268 -3.34 -4.45 7.17
N TYR A 269 -4.17 -3.62 6.55
CA TYR A 269 -4.09 -3.34 5.11
C TYR A 269 -4.05 -1.84 4.86
N ASP A 270 -2.97 -1.36 4.26
CA ASP A 270 -2.80 0.03 3.89
C ASP A 270 -2.17 0.14 2.50
N VAL A 271 -2.78 0.95 1.67
CA VAL A 271 -2.31 1.25 0.30
C VAL A 271 -1.34 2.43 0.29
N SER A 272 -1.34 3.26 1.32
CA SER A 272 -0.65 4.55 1.43
C SER A 272 -1.10 5.60 0.39
N LYS A 273 -0.69 6.85 0.60
CA LYS A 273 -0.97 7.96 -0.34
C LYS A 273 -0.33 7.72 -1.72
N VAL A 274 0.89 7.18 -1.74
CA VAL A 274 1.62 6.88 -2.99
C VAL A 274 0.93 5.77 -3.78
N GLY A 275 0.52 4.70 -3.10
CA GLY A 275 -0.23 3.61 -3.71
C GLY A 275 -1.57 4.10 -4.26
N ARG A 276 -2.32 4.89 -3.50
CA ARG A 276 -3.60 5.47 -3.94
C ARG A 276 -3.44 6.32 -5.20
N TYR A 277 -2.44 7.18 -5.23
CA TYR A 277 -2.12 7.98 -6.43
C TYR A 277 -1.83 7.08 -7.66
N LYS A 278 -1.04 6.02 -7.48
CA LYS A 278 -0.71 5.09 -8.58
C LYS A 278 -1.92 4.28 -9.04
N PHE A 279 -2.78 3.83 -8.12
CA PHE A 279 -4.03 3.18 -8.46
C PHE A 279 -4.91 4.11 -9.30
N ASN A 280 -5.15 5.32 -8.83
CA ASN A 280 -5.97 6.29 -9.54
C ASN A 280 -5.40 6.57 -10.93
N LYS A 281 -4.09 6.81 -11.04
CA LYS A 281 -3.44 7.07 -12.34
C LYS A 281 -3.57 5.92 -13.33
N LYS A 282 -3.48 4.66 -12.88
CA LYS A 282 -3.53 3.48 -13.76
C LYS A 282 -4.93 2.97 -14.03
N MET A 283 -5.86 3.19 -13.11
CA MET A 283 -7.22 2.70 -13.18
C MET A 283 -8.24 3.80 -13.50
N ASP A 284 -7.77 5.00 -13.83
CA ASP A 284 -8.62 6.07 -14.32
C ASP A 284 -9.24 5.68 -15.67
N ILE A 285 -10.55 5.97 -15.82
CA ILE A 285 -11.35 5.57 -16.98
C ILE A 285 -10.81 6.17 -18.29
N TRP A 286 -10.25 7.38 -18.25
CA TRP A 286 -9.77 8.04 -19.47
C TRP A 286 -8.72 7.22 -20.22
N SER A 287 -7.87 6.50 -19.52
CA SER A 287 -6.82 5.68 -20.14
C SER A 287 -7.37 4.48 -20.92
N ARG A 288 -8.58 4.04 -20.57
CA ARG A 288 -9.29 2.93 -21.22
C ARG A 288 -10.20 3.40 -22.34
N LEU A 289 -10.71 4.62 -22.24
CA LEU A 289 -11.60 5.22 -23.27
C LEU A 289 -10.80 5.80 -24.42
N SER A 290 -9.61 6.35 -24.15
CA SER A 290 -8.81 7.03 -25.17
C SER A 290 -8.39 6.10 -26.31
N GLY A 291 -8.78 6.45 -27.54
CA GLY A 291 -8.47 5.67 -28.72
C GLY A 291 -9.44 4.50 -28.97
N GLN A 292 -10.56 4.46 -28.30
CA GLN A 292 -11.61 3.43 -28.48
C GLN A 292 -12.88 4.04 -29.06
N GLU A 293 -13.71 3.20 -29.64
CA GLU A 293 -15.05 3.54 -30.16
C GLU A 293 -16.09 3.29 -29.05
N ALA A 294 -17.01 4.22 -28.84
CA ALA A 294 -18.11 4.04 -27.91
C ALA A 294 -19.11 3.02 -28.50
N ALA A 295 -19.42 1.95 -27.78
CA ALA A 295 -20.39 0.95 -28.20
C ALA A 295 -21.83 1.31 -27.77
N GLU A 296 -21.96 2.15 -26.75
CA GLU A 296 -23.22 2.65 -26.20
C GLU A 296 -23.08 4.15 -25.89
N PRO A 297 -24.20 4.89 -25.76
CA PRO A 297 -24.14 6.32 -25.48
C PRO A 297 -23.53 6.56 -24.11
N ILE A 298 -22.55 7.45 -24.02
CA ILE A 298 -21.96 7.88 -22.76
C ILE A 298 -22.66 9.15 -22.32
N THR A 299 -23.26 9.13 -21.14
CA THR A 299 -24.04 10.23 -20.58
C THR A 299 -23.33 10.89 -19.41
N ASP A 300 -23.58 12.17 -19.24
CA ASP A 300 -23.19 12.90 -18.04
C ASP A 300 -23.99 12.38 -16.83
N PRO A 301 -23.35 11.89 -15.75
CA PRO A 301 -24.05 11.32 -14.61
C PRO A 301 -24.91 12.34 -13.82
N ILE A 302 -24.64 13.64 -13.98
CA ILE A 302 -25.34 14.71 -13.27
C ILE A 302 -26.49 15.27 -14.10
N THR A 303 -26.21 15.58 -15.38
CA THR A 303 -27.21 16.26 -16.26
C THR A 303 -28.01 15.28 -17.11
N GLY A 304 -27.53 14.05 -17.31
CA GLY A 304 -28.14 13.07 -18.22
C GLY A 304 -27.93 13.38 -19.71
N GLU A 305 -27.17 14.42 -20.05
CA GLU A 305 -26.83 14.78 -21.42
C GLU A 305 -25.92 13.74 -22.07
N ILE A 306 -26.19 13.40 -23.33
CA ILE A 306 -25.33 12.49 -24.08
C ILE A 306 -24.05 13.24 -24.49
N LEU A 307 -22.90 12.77 -24.00
CA LEU A 307 -21.59 13.33 -24.27
C LEU A 307 -20.91 12.68 -25.47
N VAL A 308 -21.15 11.40 -25.69
CA VAL A 308 -20.58 10.64 -26.81
C VAL A 308 -21.67 9.73 -27.37
N MET A 309 -21.84 9.72 -28.69
CA MET A 309 -22.78 8.85 -29.37
C MET A 309 -22.17 7.47 -29.65
N PRO A 310 -23.00 6.41 -29.75
CA PRO A 310 -22.52 5.10 -30.18
C PRO A 310 -21.89 5.19 -31.59
N GLY A 311 -20.72 4.58 -31.75
CA GLY A 311 -19.96 4.61 -32.98
C GLY A 311 -18.92 5.75 -33.06
N ASP A 312 -18.97 6.71 -32.15
CA ASP A 312 -17.99 7.79 -32.13
C ASP A 312 -16.67 7.33 -31.50
N PHE A 313 -15.57 7.81 -32.14
CA PHE A 313 -14.22 7.53 -31.63
C PHE A 313 -13.83 8.54 -30.56
N ILE A 314 -13.43 8.06 -29.39
CA ILE A 314 -13.11 8.89 -28.24
C ILE A 314 -11.65 9.35 -28.31
N SER A 315 -11.44 10.64 -28.55
CA SER A 315 -10.10 11.24 -28.48
C SER A 315 -9.60 11.31 -27.04
N ARG A 316 -8.28 11.48 -26.89
CA ARG A 316 -7.67 11.61 -25.55
C ARG A 316 -8.21 12.81 -24.75
N ALA A 317 -8.47 13.93 -25.44
CA ALA A 317 -9.02 15.13 -24.79
C ALA A 317 -10.44 14.88 -24.28
N GLN A 318 -11.30 14.26 -25.10
CA GLN A 318 -12.65 13.86 -24.73
C GLN A 318 -12.63 12.85 -23.56
N ALA A 319 -11.74 11.86 -23.59
CA ALA A 319 -11.60 10.89 -22.51
C ALA A 319 -11.28 11.56 -21.16
N HIS A 320 -10.40 12.56 -21.14
CA HIS A 320 -10.13 13.36 -19.95
C HIS A 320 -11.33 14.20 -19.51
N GLU A 321 -12.07 14.77 -20.45
CA GLU A 321 -13.30 15.51 -20.14
C GLU A 321 -14.38 14.61 -19.52
N LEU A 322 -14.58 13.40 -20.07
CA LEU A 322 -15.50 12.40 -19.53
C LEU A 322 -15.12 12.00 -18.10
N SER A 323 -13.82 11.75 -17.85
CA SER A 323 -13.34 11.46 -16.50
C SER A 323 -13.55 12.62 -15.53
N ALA A 324 -13.31 13.86 -15.98
CA ALA A 324 -13.52 15.07 -15.17
C ALA A 324 -15.01 15.35 -14.85
N LYS A 325 -15.92 14.94 -15.74
CA LYS A 325 -17.38 15.01 -15.52
C LYS A 325 -17.94 13.91 -14.62
N GLY A 326 -17.05 12.99 -14.15
CA GLY A 326 -17.44 11.94 -13.23
C GLY A 326 -18.08 10.72 -13.88
N VAL A 327 -17.85 10.48 -15.19
CA VAL A 327 -18.24 9.23 -15.84
C VAL A 327 -17.48 8.08 -15.21
N ASN A 328 -18.20 7.15 -14.58
CA ASN A 328 -17.61 6.03 -13.85
C ASN A 328 -17.69 4.70 -14.60
N GLU A 329 -18.57 4.58 -15.58
CA GLU A 329 -18.69 3.39 -16.42
C GLU A 329 -18.99 3.77 -17.87
N ALA A 330 -18.51 2.97 -18.80
CA ALA A 330 -18.81 3.11 -20.22
C ALA A 330 -18.65 1.76 -20.92
N VAL A 331 -19.33 1.60 -22.06
CA VAL A 331 -19.17 0.42 -22.92
C VAL A 331 -18.44 0.83 -24.19
N ILE A 332 -17.31 0.22 -24.44
CA ILE A 332 -16.46 0.47 -25.61
C ILE A 332 -16.43 -0.75 -26.53
N ARG A 333 -16.08 -0.52 -27.78
CA ARG A 333 -15.88 -1.58 -28.76
C ARG A 333 -14.39 -1.88 -28.91
N ILE A 334 -14.03 -3.16 -28.75
CA ILE A 334 -12.66 -3.65 -28.99
C ILE A 334 -12.77 -4.79 -30.02
N GLY A 335 -12.39 -4.53 -31.26
CA GLY A 335 -12.67 -5.45 -32.37
C GLY A 335 -14.18 -5.66 -32.54
N ASP A 336 -14.61 -6.91 -32.49
CA ASP A 336 -16.02 -7.28 -32.61
C ASP A 336 -16.75 -7.37 -31.24
N SER A 337 -16.02 -7.21 -30.12
CA SER A 337 -16.57 -7.39 -28.79
C SER A 337 -16.90 -6.05 -28.12
N LYS A 338 -18.02 -6.03 -27.36
CA LYS A 338 -18.36 -4.94 -26.45
C LYS A 338 -17.75 -5.20 -25.09
N VAL A 339 -17.02 -4.23 -24.54
CA VAL A 339 -16.36 -4.33 -23.24
C VAL A 339 -16.83 -3.20 -22.34
N LYS A 340 -17.34 -3.55 -21.17
CA LYS A 340 -17.69 -2.59 -20.12
C LYS A 340 -16.40 -2.20 -19.35
N VAL A 341 -16.16 -0.92 -19.23
CA VAL A 341 -15.00 -0.37 -18.51
C VAL A 341 -15.46 0.47 -17.34
N PHE A 342 -14.70 0.40 -16.24
CA PHE A 342 -15.05 1.07 -14.98
C PHE A 342 -13.95 2.03 -14.56
N SER A 343 -14.35 3.09 -13.86
CA SER A 343 -13.44 3.98 -13.15
C SER A 343 -13.02 3.40 -11.80
N ASN A 344 -11.88 3.85 -11.28
CA ASN A 344 -11.47 3.60 -9.90
C ASN A 344 -12.15 4.55 -8.89
N ASN A 345 -13.02 5.43 -9.35
CA ASN A 345 -13.73 6.42 -8.51
C ASN A 345 -15.09 5.93 -8.01
N MET A 346 -15.50 4.72 -8.38
CA MET A 346 -16.75 4.13 -7.91
C MET A 346 -16.58 3.62 -6.47
N VAL A 347 -17.18 4.34 -5.53
CA VAL A 347 -17.27 3.95 -4.12
C VAL A 347 -18.69 4.17 -3.64
N ASP A 348 -19.29 3.15 -3.03
CA ASP A 348 -20.54 3.35 -2.28
C ASP A 348 -20.19 4.07 -0.97
N MET A 349 -20.55 5.34 -0.89
CA MET A 349 -20.29 6.18 0.26
C MET A 349 -21.24 5.95 1.43
N ALA A 350 -22.36 5.26 1.20
CA ALA A 350 -23.43 5.10 2.21
C ALA A 350 -22.93 4.44 3.51
N GLY A 351 -21.89 3.60 3.44
CA GLY A 351 -21.28 2.96 4.61
C GLY A 351 -20.24 3.82 5.35
N PHE A 352 -19.87 5.00 4.81
CA PHE A 352 -18.76 5.83 5.34
C PHE A 352 -19.20 7.22 5.81
N VAL A 353 -20.43 7.63 5.53
CA VAL A 353 -20.97 8.95 5.87
C VAL A 353 -22.34 8.82 6.53
N ASP A 354 -22.65 9.73 7.46
CA ASP A 354 -23.92 9.76 8.20
C ASP A 354 -25.04 10.51 7.48
N PHE A 355 -24.83 10.90 6.21
CA PHE A 355 -25.80 11.58 5.38
C PHE A 355 -25.99 10.84 4.05
N ASP A 356 -27.10 11.07 3.35
CA ASP A 356 -27.34 10.49 2.03
C ASP A 356 -26.51 11.22 0.96
N PRO A 357 -25.44 10.57 0.39
CA PRO A 357 -24.56 11.21 -0.58
C PRO A 357 -25.27 11.66 -1.86
N LYS A 358 -26.40 11.00 -2.22
CA LYS A 358 -27.19 11.31 -3.43
C LYS A 358 -27.85 12.68 -3.39
N GLN A 359 -28.01 13.27 -2.19
CA GLN A 359 -28.57 14.63 -2.05
C GLN A 359 -27.59 15.71 -2.49
N TYR A 360 -26.34 15.38 -2.62
CA TYR A 360 -25.26 16.32 -2.98
C TYR A 360 -24.68 16.08 -4.39
N GLY A 361 -25.22 15.13 -5.13
CA GLY A 361 -24.82 14.81 -6.51
C GLY A 361 -23.74 13.75 -6.65
#